data_e2e44c0b6aa94728c2dfa810b65ac227
#
_entry.id   e2e44c0b6aa94728c2dfa810b65ac227
#
_cell.length_a   1.000
_cell.length_b   1.000
_cell.length_c   1.000
_cell.angle_alpha   90.00
_cell.angle_beta   90.00
_cell.angle_gamma   90.00
#
_symmetry.space_group_name_H-M   'P 1'
#
loop_
_entity.id
_entity.type
_entity.pdbx_description
1 polymer ?
#
loop_
_entity_poly.entity_id
_entity_poly.type
_entity_poly.pdbx_seq_one_letter_code
_entity_poly.pdbx_strand_id
1 'polypeptide(L)'
;DYKMYPFTYPPFGAWVLSPLTWFDYETAARLMIMAIALQTAVIVALIGRSLGWSWGSAFAIAPWVAILVQQCLEPFTQSVGFAQVNTAMMALVMIDVAAPPSWKGRGVASGLAAAIKLTPAIAVLIFLLRRQWRSAITMVATSLTVTLLSWVISPGESARFFFDAMWDPQ
;
A
#
# COMPACT_ATOMS: atom_id res chain seq x y z
N ASP A 1 30.72 2.33 0.52
CA ASP A 1 29.93 2.87 -0.60
C ASP A 1 28.49 2.38 -0.44
N TYR A 2 27.62 3.22 0.10
CA TYR A 2 26.18 2.96 0.09
C TYR A 2 25.69 3.13 -1.34
N LYS A 3 25.36 2.06 -2.04
CA LYS A 3 24.62 2.16 -3.29
C LYS A 3 23.24 2.73 -2.95
N MET A 4 23.06 4.01 -3.22
CA MET A 4 21.73 4.63 -3.16
C MET A 4 20.91 4.07 -4.33
N TYR A 5 19.96 3.21 -4.03
CA TYR A 5 18.99 2.78 -5.03
C TYR A 5 18.08 3.97 -5.37
N PRO A 6 17.81 4.21 -6.64
CA PRO A 6 16.94 5.31 -7.04
C PRO A 6 15.53 5.12 -6.50
N PHE A 7 14.89 6.21 -6.15
CA PHE A 7 13.50 6.22 -5.69
C PHE A 7 12.57 5.99 -6.88
N THR A 8 11.99 4.80 -6.95
CA THR A 8 11.18 4.32 -8.08
C THR A 8 9.67 4.41 -7.85
N TYR A 9 9.20 5.27 -6.95
CA TYR A 9 7.78 5.48 -6.70
C TYR A 9 7.26 6.72 -7.46
N PRO A 10 5.94 6.72 -7.85
CA PRO A 10 5.29 7.94 -8.32
C PRO A 10 5.44 9.11 -7.33
N PRO A 11 5.37 10.36 -7.79
CA PRO A 11 5.53 11.54 -6.93
C PRO A 11 4.63 11.56 -5.70
N PHE A 12 3.39 11.04 -5.81
CA PHE A 12 2.50 10.90 -4.66
C PHE A 12 3.09 9.97 -3.58
N GLY A 13 3.78 8.91 -3.98
CA GLY A 13 4.48 8.03 -3.02
C GLY A 13 5.57 8.77 -2.25
N ALA A 14 6.31 9.67 -2.91
CA ALA A 14 7.29 10.52 -2.24
C ALA A 14 6.64 11.44 -1.21
N TRP A 15 5.49 12.03 -1.52
CA TRP A 15 4.79 12.90 -0.56
C TRP A 15 4.28 12.14 0.65
N VAL A 16 3.73 10.95 0.46
CA VAL A 16 3.25 10.09 1.56
C VAL A 16 4.40 9.71 2.50
N LEU A 17 5.60 9.53 1.96
CA LEU A 17 6.78 9.17 2.74
C LEU A 17 7.58 10.38 3.25
N SER A 18 7.32 11.58 2.73
CA SER A 18 8.07 12.79 3.11
C SER A 18 8.08 13.10 4.61
N PRO A 19 7.04 12.80 5.43
CA PRO A 19 7.11 13.03 6.87
C PRO A 19 8.21 12.24 7.57
N LEU A 20 8.69 11.14 6.98
CA LEU A 20 9.81 10.38 7.54
C LEU A 20 11.13 11.16 7.49
N THR A 21 11.27 12.12 6.59
CA THR A 21 12.45 12.96 6.50
C THR A 21 12.61 13.95 7.66
N TRP A 22 11.57 14.10 8.50
CA TRP A 22 11.63 14.92 9.72
C TRP A 22 12.36 14.23 10.87
N PHE A 23 12.65 12.95 10.74
CA PHE A 23 13.29 12.11 11.72
C PHE A 23 14.70 11.72 11.26
N ASP A 24 15.59 11.42 12.22
CA ASP A 24 16.83 10.74 11.92
C ASP A 24 16.59 9.34 11.35
N TYR A 25 17.60 8.79 10.69
CA TYR A 25 17.50 7.50 9.99
C TYR A 25 17.03 6.36 10.92
N GLU A 26 17.56 6.27 12.14
CA GLU A 26 17.17 5.20 13.08
C GLU A 26 15.71 5.31 13.49
N THR A 27 15.26 6.52 13.81
CA THR A 27 13.85 6.76 14.20
C THR A 27 12.92 6.49 13.03
N ALA A 28 13.24 6.97 11.82
CA ALA A 28 12.45 6.68 10.63
C ALA A 28 12.37 5.18 10.34
N ALA A 29 13.48 4.44 10.44
CA ALA A 29 13.50 2.99 10.25
C ALA A 29 12.64 2.27 11.29
N ARG A 30 12.73 2.64 12.58
CA ARG A 30 11.90 2.07 13.65
C ARG A 30 10.42 2.33 13.41
N LEU A 31 10.04 3.56 13.00
CA LEU A 31 8.66 3.90 12.66
C LEU A 31 8.14 3.06 11.50
N MET A 32 8.95 2.85 10.47
CA MET A 32 8.59 2.00 9.33
C MET A 32 8.38 0.55 9.75
N ILE A 33 9.26 -0.03 10.57
CA ILE A 33 9.13 -1.40 11.08
C ILE A 33 7.85 -1.55 11.90
N MET A 34 7.55 -0.60 12.80
CA MET A 34 6.31 -0.59 13.58
C MET A 34 5.08 -0.47 12.68
N ALA A 35 5.13 0.38 11.66
CA ALA A 35 4.06 0.52 10.69
C ALA A 35 3.82 -0.78 9.90
N ILE A 36 4.88 -1.47 9.47
CA ILE A 36 4.81 -2.77 8.79
C ILE A 36 4.16 -3.81 9.71
N ALA A 37 4.55 -3.86 10.99
CA ALA A 37 3.97 -4.79 11.95
C ALA A 37 2.47 -4.54 12.15
N LEU A 38 2.08 -3.28 12.33
CA LEU A 38 0.67 -2.90 12.46
C LEU A 38 -0.14 -3.23 11.20
N GLN A 39 0.38 -2.90 10.03
CA GLN A 39 -0.26 -3.19 8.75
C GLN A 39 -0.44 -4.70 8.53
N THR A 40 0.57 -5.50 8.88
CA THR A 40 0.46 -6.96 8.82
C THR A 40 -0.62 -7.48 9.77
N ALA A 41 -0.72 -6.95 10.99
CA ALA A 41 -1.78 -7.31 11.92
C ALA A 41 -3.16 -6.92 11.39
N VAL A 42 -3.30 -5.76 10.76
CA VAL A 42 -4.55 -5.34 10.08
C VAL A 42 -4.92 -6.31 8.96
N ILE A 43 -3.98 -6.69 8.11
CA ILE A 43 -4.21 -7.66 7.04
C ILE A 43 -4.71 -8.99 7.61
N VAL A 44 -4.03 -9.52 8.64
CA VAL A 44 -4.42 -10.78 9.31
C VAL A 44 -5.82 -10.66 9.92
N ALA A 45 -6.13 -9.53 10.59
CA ALA A 45 -7.45 -9.30 11.17
C ALA A 45 -8.54 -9.27 10.11
N LEU A 46 -8.32 -8.61 8.97
CA LEU A 46 -9.27 -8.54 7.86
C LEU A 46 -9.49 -9.92 7.21
N ILE A 47 -8.42 -10.71 7.05
CA ILE A 47 -8.52 -12.10 6.58
C ILE A 47 -9.32 -12.93 7.59
N GLY A 48 -9.00 -12.86 8.87
CA GLY A 48 -9.72 -13.55 9.93
C GLY A 48 -11.21 -13.19 9.94
N ARG A 49 -11.55 -11.91 9.77
CA ARG A 49 -12.94 -11.44 9.61
C ARG A 49 -13.62 -12.08 8.42
N SER A 50 -12.96 -12.19 7.27
CA SER A 50 -13.51 -12.84 6.08
C SER A 50 -13.71 -14.35 6.26
N LEU A 51 -12.98 -14.96 7.19
CA LEU A 51 -13.10 -16.36 7.62
C LEU A 51 -14.10 -16.57 8.77
N GLY A 52 -14.80 -15.52 9.20
CA GLY A 52 -15.84 -15.62 10.23
C GLY A 52 -15.38 -15.31 11.67
N TRP A 53 -14.15 -14.85 11.89
CA TRP A 53 -13.71 -14.46 13.23
C TRP A 53 -14.54 -13.29 13.75
N SER A 54 -14.80 -13.28 15.06
CA SER A 54 -15.31 -12.08 15.74
C SER A 54 -14.24 -10.97 15.74
N TRP A 55 -14.64 -9.70 15.91
CA TRP A 55 -13.67 -8.62 16.09
C TRP A 55 -12.78 -8.83 17.32
N GLY A 56 -13.34 -9.36 18.42
CA GLY A 56 -12.56 -9.69 19.62
C GLY A 56 -11.47 -10.72 19.34
N SER A 57 -11.81 -11.81 18.65
CA SER A 57 -10.84 -12.83 18.24
C SER A 57 -9.80 -12.27 17.26
N ALA A 58 -10.23 -11.44 16.30
CA ALA A 58 -9.34 -10.84 15.32
C ALA A 58 -8.29 -9.95 16.01
N PHE A 59 -8.70 -9.07 16.93
CA PHE A 59 -7.76 -8.22 17.67
C PHE A 59 -6.85 -8.98 18.63
N ALA A 60 -7.33 -10.07 19.23
CA ALA A 60 -6.52 -10.88 20.13
C ALA A 60 -5.48 -11.75 19.39
N ILE A 61 -5.81 -12.28 18.23
CA ILE A 61 -4.99 -13.28 17.52
C ILE A 61 -4.11 -12.62 16.45
N ALA A 62 -4.60 -11.59 15.74
CA ALA A 62 -3.91 -11.02 14.60
C ALA A 62 -2.48 -10.52 14.90
N PRO A 63 -2.16 -9.88 16.04
CA PRO A 63 -0.79 -9.47 16.33
C PRO A 63 0.19 -10.64 16.39
N TRP A 64 -0.20 -11.74 17.02
CA TRP A 64 0.63 -12.94 17.16
C TRP A 64 0.87 -13.63 15.83
N VAL A 65 -0.19 -13.77 15.02
CA VAL A 65 -0.07 -14.32 13.67
C VAL A 65 0.76 -13.39 12.79
N ALA A 66 0.63 -12.07 12.94
CA ALA A 66 1.44 -11.12 12.19
C ALA A 66 2.94 -11.27 12.46
N ILE A 67 3.32 -11.49 13.72
CA ILE A 67 4.72 -11.77 14.09
C ILE A 67 5.22 -13.03 13.37
N LEU A 68 4.43 -14.12 13.39
CA LEU A 68 4.80 -15.36 12.69
C LEU A 68 4.90 -15.15 11.18
N VAL A 69 3.95 -14.46 10.57
CA VAL A 69 3.93 -14.16 9.13
C VAL A 69 5.18 -13.37 8.72
N GLN A 70 5.58 -12.37 9.52
CA GLN A 70 6.78 -11.56 9.25
C GLN A 70 8.07 -12.36 9.36
N GLN A 71 8.10 -13.39 10.18
CA GLN A 71 9.27 -14.24 10.38
C GLN A 71 9.36 -15.37 9.34
N CYS A 72 8.23 -15.92 8.93
CA CYS A 72 8.16 -17.15 8.13
C CYS A 72 7.92 -16.92 6.64
N LEU A 73 7.35 -15.78 6.25
CA LEU A 73 7.02 -15.50 4.85
C LEU A 73 7.97 -14.45 4.27
N GLU A 74 8.77 -14.89 3.30
CA GLU A 74 9.81 -14.07 2.66
C GLU A 74 9.35 -12.67 2.21
N PRO A 75 8.17 -12.47 1.57
CA PRO A 75 7.73 -11.13 1.17
C PRO A 75 7.60 -10.15 2.34
N PHE A 76 7.22 -10.65 3.52
CA PHE A 76 7.09 -9.82 4.72
C PHE A 76 8.44 -9.60 5.40
N THR A 77 9.29 -10.61 5.46
CA THR A 77 10.66 -10.50 5.97
C THR A 77 11.47 -9.50 5.15
N GLN A 78 11.38 -9.56 3.84
CA GLN A 78 12.00 -8.59 2.92
C GLN A 78 11.44 -7.18 3.12
N SER A 79 10.13 -7.04 3.31
CA SER A 79 9.51 -5.74 3.55
C SER A 79 10.00 -5.09 4.84
N VAL A 80 10.26 -5.88 5.89
CA VAL A 80 10.88 -5.39 7.13
C VAL A 80 12.35 -5.04 6.90
N GLY A 81 13.12 -5.91 6.24
CA GLY A 81 14.55 -5.72 6.01
C GLY A 81 14.88 -4.49 5.16
N PHE A 82 14.03 -4.16 4.19
CA PHE A 82 14.20 -3.02 3.30
C PHE A 82 13.29 -1.82 3.63
N ALA A 83 12.55 -1.87 4.75
CA ALA A 83 11.58 -0.86 5.15
C ALA A 83 10.61 -0.47 3.99
N GLN A 84 10.11 -1.47 3.24
CA GLN A 84 9.31 -1.23 2.05
C GLN A 84 7.83 -0.99 2.37
N VAL A 85 7.17 -0.18 1.52
CA VAL A 85 5.73 0.13 1.63
C VAL A 85 4.78 -0.98 1.14
N ASN A 86 5.30 -2.15 0.76
CA ASN A 86 4.49 -3.22 0.16
C ASN A 86 3.34 -3.69 1.07
N THR A 87 3.59 -3.80 2.37
CA THR A 87 2.56 -4.14 3.37
C THR A 87 1.48 -3.07 3.48
N ALA A 88 1.83 -1.79 3.38
CA ALA A 88 0.86 -0.70 3.35
C ALA A 88 -0.06 -0.82 2.13
N MET A 89 0.51 -1.08 0.95
CA MET A 89 -0.26 -1.29 -0.28
C MET A 89 -1.20 -2.48 -0.15
N MET A 90 -0.71 -3.60 0.39
CA MET A 90 -1.52 -4.78 0.63
C MET A 90 -2.65 -4.51 1.64
N ALA A 91 -2.37 -3.78 2.72
CA ALA A 91 -3.38 -3.42 3.71
C ALA A 91 -4.49 -2.56 3.10
N LEU A 92 -4.15 -1.55 2.29
CA LEU A 92 -5.10 -0.69 1.59
C LEU A 92 -5.99 -1.50 0.64
N VAL A 93 -5.42 -2.41 -0.14
CA VAL A 93 -6.19 -3.30 -1.01
C VAL A 93 -7.11 -4.21 -0.19
N MET A 94 -6.61 -4.79 0.90
CA MET A 94 -7.40 -5.68 1.77
C MET A 94 -8.56 -4.96 2.46
N ILE A 95 -8.42 -3.69 2.84
CA ILE A 95 -9.52 -2.88 3.37
C ILE A 95 -10.68 -2.82 2.37
N ASP A 96 -10.40 -2.54 1.10
CA ASP A 96 -11.42 -2.48 0.07
C ASP A 96 -12.01 -3.86 -0.27
N VAL A 97 -11.16 -4.89 -0.36
CA VAL A 97 -11.61 -6.26 -0.69
C VAL A 97 -12.50 -6.84 0.41
N ALA A 98 -12.17 -6.59 1.69
CA ALA A 98 -12.92 -7.04 2.85
C ALA A 98 -14.18 -6.20 3.13
N ALA A 99 -14.24 -4.98 2.62
CA ALA A 99 -15.39 -4.11 2.79
C ALA A 99 -16.65 -4.66 2.11
N PRO A 100 -17.86 -4.43 2.69
CA PRO A 100 -19.09 -4.88 2.08
C PRO A 100 -19.32 -4.20 0.71
N PRO A 101 -19.91 -4.89 -0.27
CA PRO A 101 -20.17 -4.32 -1.60
C PRO A 101 -21.02 -3.05 -1.60
N SER A 102 -21.84 -2.85 -0.56
CA SER A 102 -22.68 -1.67 -0.37
C SER A 102 -21.91 -0.43 0.09
N TRP A 103 -20.67 -0.59 0.56
CA TRP A 103 -19.88 0.55 1.04
C TRP A 103 -19.50 1.50 -0.11
N LYS A 104 -19.90 2.75 0.03
CA LYS A 104 -19.73 3.77 -1.02
C LYS A 104 -18.27 4.13 -1.31
N GLY A 105 -17.39 4.02 -0.30
CA GLY A 105 -15.96 4.31 -0.41
C GLY A 105 -15.10 3.15 -0.94
N ARG A 106 -15.71 2.02 -1.26
CA ARG A 106 -14.98 0.85 -1.75
C ARG A 106 -14.29 1.13 -3.08
N GLY A 107 -12.99 0.86 -3.16
CA GLY A 107 -12.11 1.19 -4.28
C GLY A 107 -11.20 2.39 -4.00
N VAL A 108 -11.52 3.24 -3.02
CA VAL A 108 -10.70 4.42 -2.69
C VAL A 108 -9.33 4.00 -2.14
N ALA A 109 -9.30 3.08 -1.17
CA ALA A 109 -8.04 2.63 -0.57
C ALA A 109 -7.12 1.95 -1.59
N SER A 110 -7.69 1.08 -2.44
CA SER A 110 -6.96 0.45 -3.55
C SER A 110 -6.49 1.47 -4.59
N GLY A 111 -7.27 2.51 -4.86
CA GLY A 111 -6.90 3.61 -5.76
C GLY A 111 -5.73 4.44 -5.21
N LEU A 112 -5.72 4.73 -3.91
CA LEU A 112 -4.59 5.37 -3.23
C LEU A 112 -3.34 4.49 -3.28
N ALA A 113 -3.48 3.19 -3.02
CA ALA A 113 -2.38 2.24 -3.14
C ALA A 113 -1.76 2.27 -4.56
N ALA A 114 -2.61 2.27 -5.60
CA ALA A 114 -2.17 2.34 -6.99
C ALA A 114 -1.49 3.67 -7.36
N ALA A 115 -1.89 4.79 -6.72
CA ALA A 115 -1.24 6.09 -6.90
C ALA A 115 0.12 6.19 -6.19
N ILE A 116 0.30 5.48 -5.06
CA ILE A 116 1.60 5.41 -4.36
C ILE A 116 2.58 4.50 -5.10
N LYS A 117 2.08 3.37 -5.62
CA LYS A 117 2.86 2.39 -6.35
C LYS A 117 1.97 1.72 -7.41
N LEU A 118 2.44 1.61 -8.65
CA LEU A 118 1.62 1.10 -9.76
C LEU A 118 1.19 -0.37 -9.60
N THR A 119 1.99 -1.18 -8.91
CA THR A 119 1.73 -2.64 -8.77
C THR A 119 0.33 -2.96 -8.20
N PRO A 120 -0.21 -2.25 -7.18
CA PRO A 120 -1.56 -2.48 -6.69
C PRO A 120 -2.68 -2.24 -7.70
N ALA A 121 -2.41 -1.57 -8.83
CA ALA A 121 -3.41 -1.33 -9.87
C ALA A 121 -4.04 -2.63 -10.38
N ILE A 122 -3.31 -3.75 -10.32
CA ILE A 122 -3.82 -5.08 -10.69
C ILE A 122 -5.05 -5.49 -9.84
N ALA A 123 -5.21 -4.93 -8.65
CA ALA A 123 -6.36 -5.21 -7.79
C ALA A 123 -7.71 -4.82 -8.43
N VAL A 124 -7.71 -3.96 -9.46
CA VAL A 124 -8.91 -3.65 -10.25
C VAL A 124 -9.53 -4.93 -10.83
N LEU A 125 -8.72 -5.92 -11.19
CA LEU A 125 -9.19 -7.21 -11.71
C LEU A 125 -10.06 -7.95 -10.68
N ILE A 126 -9.78 -7.84 -9.39
CA ILE A 126 -10.61 -8.45 -8.32
C ILE A 126 -12.03 -7.89 -8.39
N PHE A 127 -12.18 -6.58 -8.54
CA PHE A 127 -13.48 -5.93 -8.64
C PHE A 127 -14.19 -6.27 -9.95
N LEU A 128 -13.46 -6.32 -11.07
CA LEU A 128 -14.01 -6.67 -12.39
C LEU A 128 -14.51 -8.13 -12.40
N LEU A 129 -13.71 -9.08 -11.94
CA LEU A 129 -14.07 -10.49 -11.88
C LEU A 129 -15.28 -10.73 -10.95
N ARG A 130 -15.40 -9.93 -9.88
CA ARG A 130 -16.57 -9.96 -8.98
C ARG A 130 -17.77 -9.15 -9.52
N ARG A 131 -17.69 -8.58 -10.74
CA ARG A 131 -18.69 -7.69 -11.35
C ARG A 131 -19.05 -6.48 -10.51
N GLN A 132 -18.09 -5.97 -9.74
CA GLN A 132 -18.24 -4.81 -8.85
C GLN A 132 -17.77 -3.54 -9.57
N TRP A 133 -18.43 -3.21 -10.68
CA TRP A 133 -18.07 -2.14 -11.60
C TRP A 133 -17.87 -0.79 -10.90
N ARG A 134 -18.73 -0.48 -9.94
CA ARG A 134 -18.63 0.75 -9.15
C ARG A 134 -17.30 0.84 -8.41
N SER A 135 -16.89 -0.24 -7.70
CA SER A 135 -15.63 -0.26 -6.96
C SER A 135 -14.42 -0.17 -7.91
N ALA A 136 -14.48 -0.82 -9.06
CA ALA A 136 -13.45 -0.72 -10.09
C ALA A 136 -13.32 0.72 -10.60
N ILE A 137 -14.43 1.37 -10.94
CA ILE A 137 -14.46 2.77 -11.39
C ILE A 137 -13.95 3.70 -10.29
N THR A 138 -14.39 3.52 -9.05
CA THR A 138 -13.91 4.32 -7.91
C THR A 138 -12.40 4.18 -7.73
N MET A 139 -11.86 2.96 -7.80
CA MET A 139 -10.42 2.70 -7.71
C MET A 139 -9.64 3.45 -8.80
N VAL A 140 -10.06 3.30 -10.05
CA VAL A 140 -9.40 3.96 -11.19
C VAL A 140 -9.52 5.48 -11.08
N ALA A 141 -10.71 6.00 -10.78
CA ALA A 141 -10.94 7.43 -10.61
C ALA A 141 -10.08 8.02 -9.48
N THR A 142 -10.00 7.34 -8.33
CA THR A 142 -9.14 7.78 -7.22
C THR A 142 -7.67 7.81 -7.62
N SER A 143 -7.18 6.73 -8.24
CA SER A 143 -5.79 6.65 -8.67
C SER A 143 -5.46 7.76 -9.67
N LEU A 144 -6.30 7.97 -10.70
CA LEU A 144 -6.11 9.01 -11.69
C LEU A 144 -6.18 10.42 -11.07
N THR A 145 -7.16 10.67 -10.20
CA THR A 145 -7.29 11.98 -9.53
C THR A 145 -6.05 12.32 -8.73
N VAL A 146 -5.55 11.38 -7.93
CA VAL A 146 -4.37 11.59 -7.10
C VAL A 146 -3.12 11.77 -7.96
N THR A 147 -2.98 10.99 -9.03
CA THR A 147 -1.87 11.13 -9.99
C THR A 147 -1.91 12.50 -10.69
N LEU A 148 -3.09 12.94 -11.14
CA LEU A 148 -3.23 14.26 -11.77
C LEU A 148 -2.96 15.41 -10.78
N LEU A 149 -3.40 15.29 -9.52
CA LEU A 149 -3.04 16.26 -8.48
C LEU A 149 -1.53 16.32 -8.27
N SER A 150 -0.84 15.17 -8.33
CA SER A 150 0.63 15.12 -8.26
C SER A 150 1.29 15.85 -9.43
N TRP A 151 0.71 15.73 -10.63
CA TRP A 151 1.16 16.48 -11.81
C TRP A 151 1.02 17.99 -11.64
N VAL A 152 -0.08 18.44 -11.05
CA VAL A 152 -0.33 19.88 -10.83
C VAL A 152 0.64 20.46 -9.81
N ILE A 153 0.94 19.70 -8.73
CA ILE A 153 1.78 20.20 -7.64
C ILE A 153 3.28 20.04 -7.95
N SER A 154 3.67 18.95 -8.61
CA SER A 154 5.07 18.63 -8.93
C SER A 154 5.22 18.18 -10.39
N PRO A 155 5.04 19.09 -11.37
CA PRO A 155 5.02 18.72 -12.78
C PRO A 155 6.36 18.15 -13.27
N GLY A 156 7.50 18.72 -12.82
CA GLY A 156 8.83 18.25 -13.21
C GLY A 156 9.13 16.82 -12.74
N GLU A 157 8.85 16.52 -11.47
CA GLU A 157 9.06 15.18 -10.92
C GLU A 157 8.10 14.16 -11.52
N SER A 158 6.87 14.57 -11.81
CA SER A 158 5.90 13.70 -12.48
C SER A 158 6.33 13.37 -13.90
N ALA A 159 6.77 14.35 -14.68
CA ALA A 159 7.30 14.12 -16.02
C ALA A 159 8.51 13.17 -15.98
N ARG A 160 9.46 13.44 -15.09
CA ARG A 160 10.65 12.59 -14.93
C ARG A 160 10.29 11.16 -14.56
N PHE A 161 9.31 10.96 -13.65
CA PHE A 161 8.90 9.61 -13.28
C PHE A 161 8.25 8.87 -14.46
N PHE A 162 7.25 9.47 -15.12
CA PHE A 162 6.46 8.79 -16.13
C PHE A 162 7.16 8.63 -17.48
N PHE A 163 8.08 9.53 -17.83
CA PHE A 163 8.75 9.50 -19.14
C PHE A 163 10.18 8.97 -19.11
N ASP A 164 10.86 9.07 -17.95
CA ASP A 164 12.25 8.61 -17.83
C ASP A 164 12.35 7.41 -16.88
N ALA A 165 12.10 7.60 -15.57
CA ALA A 165 12.42 6.61 -14.54
C ALA A 165 11.61 5.31 -14.65
N MET A 166 10.37 5.37 -15.15
CA MET A 166 9.51 4.19 -15.31
C MET A 166 9.99 3.26 -16.42
N TRP A 167 10.75 3.78 -17.39
CA TRP A 167 11.20 3.06 -18.58
C TRP A 167 12.70 2.74 -18.56
N ASP A 168 13.45 3.23 -17.57
CA ASP A 168 14.87 2.94 -17.43
C ASP A 168 15.06 1.57 -16.76
N PRO A 169 15.53 0.54 -17.52
CA PRO A 169 15.86 -0.77 -16.94
C PRO A 169 17.15 -0.64 -16.15
N GLN A 170 17.05 -0.62 -14.83
CA GLN A 170 18.20 -0.63 -13.92
C GLN A 170 18.68 -2.03 -13.63
#